data_0de69d11b7a42ee2ef3cc722d840172e
#
_entry.id   0de69d11b7a42ee2ef3cc722d840172e
#
_cell.length_a   1.000
_cell.length_b   1.000
_cell.length_c   1.000
_cell.angle_alpha   90.00
_cell.angle_beta   90.00
_cell.angle_gamma   90.00
#
_symmetry.space_group_name_H-M   'P 1'
#
loop_
_entity.id
_entity.type
_entity.pdbx_description
1 polymer ?
#
loop_
_entity_poly.entity_id
_entity_poly.type
_entity_poly.pdbx_seq_one_letter_code
_entity_poly.pdbx_strand_id
1 'polypeptide(L)'
;MHVRLPILLSSSLLLLSALPSVAPASGSAGIPIVGLPCEDCAVALVGLPAEPPTVARLTAPDEPGEPLQLSGIVRDADGHARAGVIVYAHQTDHRGIYPEEGLGGPAEVRRHGRLRGWARTDAEGRYRFETIRPGGYPDSGLPQHIHLNVIEPGCATYYIDDVMFEDDPRLTPALRRKLDQGRGGRGIVTPVRSVGIWQAQRDIVLGAQIPGYHACEPAAASRP
;
A
#
# COMPACT_ATOMS: atom_id res chain seq x y z
N MET A 1 73.47 15.05 62.80
CA MET A 1 72.29 15.80 62.31
C MET A 1 71.77 15.08 61.06
N HIS A 2 70.68 14.28 61.24
CA HIS A 2 70.09 13.49 60.15
C HIS A 2 68.78 14.16 59.73
N VAL A 3 68.75 14.72 58.49
CA VAL A 3 67.55 15.30 57.88
C VAL A 3 66.80 14.20 57.17
N ARG A 4 65.60 13.92 57.60
CA ARG A 4 64.64 12.98 56.90
C ARG A 4 63.79 13.81 55.98
N LEU A 5 63.83 13.45 54.70
CA LEU A 5 62.99 14.00 53.63
C LEU A 5 61.68 13.17 53.55
N PRO A 6 60.48 13.75 53.47
CA PRO A 6 59.27 13.00 53.32
C PRO A 6 58.98 12.63 51.86
N ILE A 7 58.63 11.39 51.62
CA ILE A 7 58.20 10.87 50.32
C ILE A 7 56.71 11.22 50.13
N LEU A 8 56.41 12.05 49.14
CA LEU A 8 55.03 12.33 48.74
C LEU A 8 54.57 11.24 47.75
N LEU A 9 53.65 10.39 48.19
CA LEU A 9 52.92 9.49 47.28
C LEU A 9 51.84 10.22 46.53
N SER A 10 52.03 10.42 45.22
CA SER A 10 50.99 10.92 44.31
C SER A 10 50.07 9.78 43.91
N SER A 11 48.84 9.76 44.41
CA SER A 11 47.80 8.83 43.97
C SER A 11 47.19 9.38 42.66
N SER A 12 47.54 8.75 41.54
CA SER A 12 46.91 9.05 40.23
C SER A 12 45.55 8.36 40.15
N LEU A 13 44.49 9.14 40.16
CA LEU A 13 43.11 8.67 39.98
C LEU A 13 42.86 8.47 38.46
N LEU A 14 42.82 7.22 37.99
CA LEU A 14 42.41 6.91 36.61
C LEU A 14 40.90 7.13 36.50
N LEU A 15 40.47 8.20 35.83
CA LEU A 15 39.08 8.35 35.35
C LEU A 15 38.85 7.41 34.16
N LEU A 16 38.10 6.33 34.37
CA LEU A 16 37.59 5.49 33.31
C LEU A 16 36.43 6.21 32.63
N SER A 17 36.66 6.82 31.48
CA SER A 17 35.65 7.43 30.62
C SER A 17 34.83 6.30 29.98
N ALA A 18 33.59 6.07 30.42
CA ALA A 18 32.64 5.21 29.74
C ALA A 18 32.20 5.89 28.43
N LEU A 19 32.62 5.36 27.29
CA LEU A 19 32.09 5.76 26.00
C LEU A 19 30.64 5.29 25.86
N PRO A 20 29.72 6.15 25.42
CA PRO A 20 28.35 5.70 25.14
C PRO A 20 28.37 4.66 24.01
N SER A 21 27.86 3.48 24.29
CA SER A 21 27.63 2.44 23.30
C SER A 21 26.52 2.94 22.34
N VAL A 22 26.92 3.34 21.13
CA VAL A 22 25.96 3.62 20.04
C VAL A 22 25.41 2.27 19.60
N ALA A 23 24.17 1.97 19.97
CA ALA A 23 23.44 0.85 19.41
C ALA A 23 23.37 1.02 17.89
N PRO A 24 23.63 -0.04 17.08
CA PRO A 24 23.45 0.06 15.64
C PRO A 24 21.99 0.41 15.37
N ALA A 25 21.77 1.46 14.57
CA ALA A 25 20.45 1.77 14.04
C ALA A 25 19.95 0.51 13.34
N SER A 26 18.83 -0.05 13.82
CA SER A 26 18.13 -1.13 13.14
C SER A 26 17.83 -0.64 11.74
N GLY A 27 18.59 -1.10 10.75
CA GLY A 27 18.30 -0.85 9.35
C GLY A 27 16.85 -1.28 9.13
N SER A 28 16.01 -0.42 8.60
CA SER A 28 14.67 -0.78 8.16
C SER A 28 14.83 -1.83 7.06
N ALA A 29 14.75 -3.11 7.45
CA ALA A 29 14.56 -4.17 6.48
C ALA A 29 13.30 -3.78 5.71
N GLY A 30 13.43 -3.50 4.41
CA GLY A 30 12.30 -3.12 3.57
C GLY A 30 11.19 -4.16 3.71
N ILE A 31 9.94 -3.73 3.66
CA ILE A 31 8.79 -4.65 3.75
C ILE A 31 8.91 -5.65 2.59
N PRO A 32 8.95 -6.98 2.85
CA PRO A 32 9.12 -7.98 1.80
C PRO A 32 8.03 -7.90 0.74
N ILE A 33 8.42 -8.01 -0.53
CA ILE A 33 7.46 -8.15 -1.64
C ILE A 33 7.28 -9.64 -1.91
N VAL A 34 6.04 -10.12 -1.83
CA VAL A 34 5.66 -11.52 -2.04
C VAL A 34 4.69 -11.66 -3.24
N GLY A 35 4.36 -12.88 -3.65
CA GLY A 35 3.43 -13.12 -4.74
C GLY A 35 4.00 -12.81 -6.13
N LEU A 36 5.31 -12.91 -6.30
CA LEU A 36 5.98 -12.66 -7.59
C LEU A 36 5.54 -13.65 -8.68
N PRO A 37 5.58 -13.27 -9.97
CA PRO A 37 6.07 -11.99 -10.48
C PRO A 37 5.07 -10.86 -10.28
N CYS A 38 5.58 -9.69 -9.87
CA CYS A 38 4.82 -8.46 -9.75
C CYS A 38 5.61 -7.33 -10.40
N GLU A 39 5.09 -6.81 -11.49
CA GLU A 39 5.68 -5.66 -12.14
C GLU A 39 5.45 -4.42 -11.27
N ASP A 40 6.53 -3.73 -10.95
CA ASP A 40 6.53 -2.45 -10.23
C ASP A 40 5.90 -2.46 -8.82
N CYS A 41 5.76 -3.61 -8.14
CA CYS A 41 5.23 -3.66 -6.76
C CYS A 41 5.98 -2.73 -5.78
N ALA A 42 7.27 -2.52 -5.98
CA ALA A 42 8.06 -1.60 -5.16
C ALA A 42 7.59 -0.14 -5.28
N VAL A 43 6.93 0.24 -6.38
CA VAL A 43 6.38 1.58 -6.58
C VAL A 43 5.28 1.90 -5.58
N ALA A 44 4.54 0.89 -5.11
CA ALA A 44 3.54 1.06 -4.07
C ALA A 44 4.12 1.62 -2.76
N LEU A 45 5.43 1.50 -2.55
CA LEU A 45 6.12 2.03 -1.37
C LEU A 45 6.72 3.43 -1.61
N VAL A 46 6.82 3.87 -2.87
CA VAL A 46 7.44 5.17 -3.21
C VAL A 46 6.48 6.31 -2.96
N GLY A 47 6.81 7.15 -1.97
CA GLY A 47 5.96 8.27 -1.56
C GLY A 47 4.83 7.88 -0.62
N LEU A 48 4.86 6.66 -0.06
CA LEU A 48 3.93 6.23 0.96
C LEU A 48 3.97 7.19 2.16
N PRO A 49 2.86 7.86 2.51
CA PRO A 49 2.79 8.71 3.69
C PRO A 49 3.03 7.91 4.98
N ALA A 50 3.60 8.55 6.00
CA ALA A 50 3.74 7.91 7.32
C ALA A 50 2.39 7.46 7.89
N GLU A 51 1.36 8.28 7.68
CA GLU A 51 -0.02 8.00 8.10
C GLU A 51 -0.99 8.23 6.94
N PRO A 52 -1.23 7.22 6.10
CA PRO A 52 -2.24 7.33 5.06
C PRO A 52 -3.64 7.50 5.67
N PRO A 53 -4.52 8.32 5.06
CA PRO A 53 -5.90 8.47 5.53
C PRO A 53 -6.72 7.20 5.25
N THR A 54 -7.84 7.03 5.96
CA THR A 54 -8.80 5.95 5.65
C THR A 54 -9.58 6.23 4.35
N VAL A 55 -9.79 7.50 4.03
CA VAL A 55 -10.40 7.95 2.77
C VAL A 55 -9.35 8.70 1.98
N ALA A 56 -8.87 8.11 0.89
CA ALA A 56 -7.87 8.72 0.03
C ALA A 56 -8.50 9.22 -1.27
N ARG A 57 -8.11 10.41 -1.69
CA ARG A 57 -8.51 10.98 -2.98
C ARG A 57 -7.38 10.80 -3.99
N LEU A 58 -7.69 10.16 -5.13
CA LEU A 58 -6.71 9.91 -6.20
C LEU A 58 -6.69 11.02 -7.24
N THR A 59 -7.71 11.87 -7.29
CA THR A 59 -7.92 12.88 -8.33
C THR A 59 -7.98 14.28 -7.76
N ALA A 60 -7.64 15.28 -8.57
CA ALA A 60 -8.01 16.67 -8.29
C ALA A 60 -9.54 16.84 -8.32
N PRO A 61 -10.11 17.89 -7.68
CA PRO A 61 -11.56 18.11 -7.67
C PRO A 61 -12.18 18.31 -9.06
N ASP A 62 -11.39 18.80 -9.99
CA ASP A 62 -11.75 19.11 -11.39
C ASP A 62 -11.25 18.06 -12.39
N GLU A 63 -10.83 16.89 -11.91
CA GLU A 63 -10.42 15.79 -12.77
C GLU A 63 -11.54 15.38 -13.72
N PRO A 64 -11.31 15.40 -15.04
CA PRO A 64 -12.33 14.98 -16.02
C PRO A 64 -12.67 13.49 -15.86
N GLY A 65 -13.96 13.17 -15.92
CA GLY A 65 -14.45 11.79 -15.83
C GLY A 65 -15.67 11.67 -14.94
N GLU A 66 -16.21 10.46 -14.83
CA GLU A 66 -17.36 10.19 -13.96
C GLU A 66 -16.87 9.89 -12.53
N PRO A 67 -17.36 10.60 -11.51
CA PRO A 67 -16.96 10.36 -10.13
C PRO A 67 -17.20 8.91 -9.70
N LEU A 68 -16.23 8.31 -9.03
CA LEU A 68 -16.28 6.95 -8.49
C LEU A 68 -15.83 6.93 -7.04
N GLN A 69 -16.58 6.25 -6.20
CA GLN A 69 -16.20 5.84 -4.86
C GLN A 69 -15.93 4.33 -4.88
N LEU A 70 -14.69 3.95 -4.64
CA LEU A 70 -14.30 2.56 -4.41
C LEU A 70 -14.10 2.36 -2.91
N SER A 71 -14.79 1.41 -2.30
CA SER A 71 -14.67 1.09 -0.88
C SER A 71 -14.59 -0.41 -0.66
N GLY A 72 -14.19 -0.83 0.55
CA GLY A 72 -14.17 -2.23 0.92
C GLY A 72 -13.74 -2.44 2.35
N ILE A 73 -13.76 -3.71 2.76
CA ILE A 73 -13.29 -4.17 4.06
C ILE A 73 -12.15 -5.16 3.83
N VAL A 74 -11.05 -4.95 4.55
CA VAL A 74 -9.93 -5.89 4.57
C VAL A 74 -10.13 -6.87 5.73
N ARG A 75 -10.03 -8.16 5.43
CA ARG A 75 -10.19 -9.25 6.40
C ARG A 75 -9.02 -10.23 6.28
N ASP A 76 -8.70 -10.92 7.38
CA ASP A 76 -7.84 -12.10 7.31
C ASP A 76 -8.58 -13.32 6.77
N ALA A 77 -7.89 -14.45 6.68
CA ALA A 77 -8.44 -15.71 6.18
C ALA A 77 -9.58 -16.27 7.08
N ASP A 78 -9.62 -15.89 8.35
CA ASP A 78 -10.65 -16.30 9.31
C ASP A 78 -11.86 -15.35 9.28
N GLY A 79 -11.82 -14.30 8.47
CA GLY A 79 -12.90 -13.33 8.30
C GLY A 79 -12.87 -12.14 9.28
N HIS A 80 -11.86 -12.05 10.14
CA HIS A 80 -11.73 -10.91 11.06
C HIS A 80 -11.27 -9.66 10.33
N ALA A 81 -11.87 -8.52 10.67
CA ALA A 81 -11.47 -7.23 10.13
C ALA A 81 -10.02 -6.87 10.52
N ARG A 82 -9.25 -6.34 9.59
CA ARG A 82 -7.84 -6.00 9.79
C ARG A 82 -7.61 -4.50 9.69
N ALA A 83 -7.38 -3.89 10.85
CA ALA A 83 -6.99 -2.49 10.96
C ALA A 83 -5.53 -2.27 10.58
N GLY A 84 -5.21 -1.06 10.11
CA GLY A 84 -3.82 -0.64 9.88
C GLY A 84 -3.20 -1.17 8.59
N VAL A 85 -3.90 -1.98 7.81
CA VAL A 85 -3.48 -2.42 6.48
C VAL A 85 -3.56 -1.24 5.51
N ILE A 86 -2.58 -1.12 4.63
CA ILE A 86 -2.57 -0.05 3.63
C ILE A 86 -2.91 -0.66 2.28
N VAL A 87 -3.91 -0.11 1.62
CA VAL A 87 -4.25 -0.42 0.23
C VAL A 87 -3.69 0.69 -0.63
N TYR A 88 -2.83 0.34 -1.58
CA TYR A 88 -2.37 1.24 -2.63
C TYR A 88 -3.21 1.04 -3.87
N ALA A 89 -3.66 2.12 -4.51
CA ALA A 89 -4.38 2.08 -5.75
C ALA A 89 -3.73 2.98 -6.80
N HIS A 90 -3.76 2.56 -8.07
CA HIS A 90 -3.43 3.42 -9.20
C HIS A 90 -4.27 3.05 -10.42
N GLN A 91 -4.52 4.02 -11.28
CA GLN A 91 -5.40 3.86 -12.42
C GLN A 91 -5.11 4.85 -13.54
N THR A 92 -5.69 4.59 -14.69
CA THR A 92 -5.73 5.53 -15.82
C THR A 92 -6.74 6.66 -15.57
N ASP A 93 -6.64 7.71 -16.37
CA ASP A 93 -7.69 8.74 -16.50
C ASP A 93 -8.92 8.19 -17.26
N HIS A 94 -9.92 9.04 -17.49
CA HIS A 94 -11.13 8.67 -18.24
C HIS A 94 -10.87 8.28 -19.70
N ARG A 95 -9.70 8.60 -20.26
CA ARG A 95 -9.27 8.25 -21.63
C ARG A 95 -8.51 6.92 -21.69
N GLY A 96 -8.18 6.33 -20.55
CA GLY A 96 -7.39 5.10 -20.47
C GLY A 96 -5.88 5.32 -20.51
N ILE A 97 -5.41 6.51 -20.13
CA ILE A 97 -4.00 6.89 -20.12
C ILE A 97 -3.56 7.16 -18.70
N TYR A 98 -2.35 6.75 -18.34
CA TYR A 98 -1.72 7.15 -17.06
C TYR A 98 -1.18 8.57 -17.20
N PRO A 99 -1.80 9.57 -16.56
CA PRO A 99 -1.35 10.95 -16.70
C PRO A 99 -0.08 11.18 -15.90
N GLU A 100 0.96 11.73 -16.54
CA GLU A 100 2.27 11.96 -15.93
C GLU A 100 2.51 13.42 -15.53
N GLU A 101 1.58 14.33 -15.80
CA GLU A 101 1.73 15.75 -15.55
C GLU A 101 2.00 16.04 -14.07
N GLY A 102 3.08 16.76 -13.81
CA GLY A 102 3.50 17.12 -12.47
C GLY A 102 4.20 15.99 -11.69
N LEU A 103 4.38 14.81 -12.28
CA LEU A 103 5.15 13.73 -11.65
C LEU A 103 6.65 13.91 -11.88
N GLY A 104 7.39 13.97 -10.78
CA GLY A 104 8.82 13.75 -10.75
C GLY A 104 9.17 12.30 -10.43
N GLY A 105 10.48 11.98 -10.44
CA GLY A 105 10.97 10.70 -9.95
C GLY A 105 11.24 9.65 -11.03
N PRO A 106 11.47 8.39 -10.61
CA PRO A 106 11.83 7.28 -11.50
C PRO A 106 10.76 6.97 -12.55
N ALA A 107 11.16 6.35 -13.66
CA ALA A 107 10.25 5.98 -14.75
C ALA A 107 9.14 5.03 -14.29
N GLU A 108 9.44 4.15 -13.34
CA GLU A 108 8.51 3.21 -12.74
C GLU A 108 7.33 3.94 -12.07
N VAL A 109 7.64 5.03 -11.33
CA VAL A 109 6.61 5.86 -10.68
C VAL A 109 5.72 6.54 -11.72
N ARG A 110 6.31 7.05 -12.82
CA ARG A 110 5.55 7.69 -13.89
C ARG A 110 4.62 6.71 -14.61
N ARG A 111 5.01 5.43 -14.75
CA ARG A 111 4.13 4.40 -15.33
C ARG A 111 2.83 4.17 -14.52
N HIS A 112 2.82 4.43 -13.20
CA HIS A 112 1.60 4.39 -12.41
C HIS A 112 0.74 5.65 -12.54
N GLY A 113 1.28 6.70 -13.18
CA GLY A 113 0.59 7.97 -13.34
C GLY A 113 0.37 8.72 -12.02
N ARG A 114 -0.28 9.90 -12.11
CA ARG A 114 -0.60 10.72 -10.93
C ARG A 114 -1.87 10.28 -10.20
N LEU A 115 -2.75 9.49 -10.86
CA LEU A 115 -3.99 9.01 -10.24
C LEU A 115 -3.69 7.77 -9.39
N ARG A 116 -2.99 7.99 -8.28
CA ARG A 116 -2.55 6.97 -7.35
C ARG A 116 -2.59 7.47 -5.91
N GLY A 117 -2.68 6.54 -4.96
CA GLY A 117 -2.70 6.90 -3.55
C GLY A 117 -2.86 5.70 -2.63
N TRP A 118 -2.87 5.99 -1.34
CA TRP A 118 -2.90 5.00 -0.27
C TRP A 118 -4.05 5.27 0.67
N ALA A 119 -4.79 4.24 1.01
CA ALA A 119 -5.78 4.28 2.07
C ALA A 119 -5.41 3.27 3.16
N ARG A 120 -5.44 3.70 4.42
CA ARG A 120 -5.20 2.84 5.59
C ARG A 120 -6.53 2.39 6.18
N THR A 121 -6.66 1.10 6.46
CA THR A 121 -7.89 0.57 7.06
C THR A 121 -8.10 1.06 8.49
N ASP A 122 -9.36 1.39 8.80
CA ASP A 122 -9.81 1.75 10.15
C ASP A 122 -9.94 0.51 11.08
N ALA A 123 -10.48 0.71 12.28
CA ALA A 123 -10.65 -0.34 13.27
C ALA A 123 -11.56 -1.48 12.80
N GLU A 124 -12.49 -1.20 11.88
CA GLU A 124 -13.41 -2.16 11.28
C GLU A 124 -12.90 -2.70 9.94
N GLY A 125 -11.63 -2.44 9.61
CA GLY A 125 -10.98 -2.88 8.37
C GLY A 125 -11.42 -2.12 7.11
N ARG A 126 -12.14 -1.01 7.23
CA ARG A 126 -12.70 -0.28 6.08
C ARG A 126 -11.65 0.65 5.46
N TYR A 127 -11.67 0.74 4.14
CA TYR A 127 -10.92 1.71 3.34
C TYR A 127 -11.80 2.31 2.25
N ARG A 128 -11.42 3.47 1.72
CA ARG A 128 -12.12 4.13 0.61
C ARG A 128 -11.18 4.96 -0.25
N PHE A 129 -11.45 4.90 -1.56
CA PHE A 129 -10.89 5.82 -2.54
C PHE A 129 -11.98 6.67 -3.17
N GLU A 130 -11.74 7.98 -3.28
CA GLU A 130 -12.53 8.90 -4.09
C GLU A 130 -11.72 9.19 -5.36
N THR A 131 -12.30 8.87 -6.52
CA THR A 131 -11.62 8.93 -7.81
C THR A 131 -12.63 9.16 -8.93
N ILE A 132 -12.23 8.88 -10.16
CA ILE A 132 -13.09 8.79 -11.34
C ILE A 132 -13.12 7.36 -11.86
N ARG A 133 -14.14 7.01 -12.62
CA ARG A 133 -14.16 5.76 -13.35
C ARG A 133 -13.06 5.78 -14.41
N PRO A 134 -12.10 4.81 -14.41
CA PRO A 134 -11.01 4.81 -15.38
C PRO A 134 -11.48 4.48 -16.79
N GLY A 135 -10.78 4.97 -17.80
CA GLY A 135 -10.90 4.44 -19.14
C GLY A 135 -10.18 3.10 -19.28
N GLY A 136 -10.66 2.23 -20.19
CA GLY A 136 -9.88 1.07 -20.61
C GLY A 136 -8.77 1.50 -21.56
N TYR A 137 -7.66 0.78 -21.61
CA TYR A 137 -6.53 1.12 -22.48
C TYR A 137 -6.97 1.26 -23.95
N PRO A 138 -6.62 2.37 -24.63
CA PRO A 138 -7.06 2.62 -26.01
C PRO A 138 -6.62 1.53 -26.98
N ASP A 139 -5.40 1.04 -26.83
CA ASP A 139 -4.75 0.13 -27.75
C ASP A 139 -4.81 -1.34 -27.33
N SER A 140 -5.62 -1.67 -26.32
CA SER A 140 -5.78 -3.03 -25.84
C SER A 140 -7.24 -3.41 -25.65
N GLY A 141 -7.52 -4.71 -25.63
CA GLY A 141 -8.85 -5.24 -25.32
C GLY A 141 -9.14 -5.36 -23.81
N LEU A 142 -8.27 -4.80 -22.96
CA LEU A 142 -8.46 -4.90 -21.50
C LEU A 142 -9.63 -4.01 -21.04
N PRO A 143 -10.46 -4.53 -20.12
CA PRO A 143 -11.54 -3.76 -19.49
C PRO A 143 -11.00 -2.58 -18.69
N GLN A 144 -11.89 -1.67 -18.32
CA GLN A 144 -11.62 -0.67 -17.29
C GLN A 144 -11.20 -1.36 -15.99
N HIS A 145 -10.13 -0.87 -15.36
CA HIS A 145 -9.64 -1.47 -14.12
C HIS A 145 -8.88 -0.49 -13.24
N ILE A 146 -8.79 -0.83 -11.96
CA ILE A 146 -7.96 -0.14 -10.97
C ILE A 146 -7.01 -1.17 -10.39
N HIS A 147 -5.72 -0.91 -10.47
CA HIS A 147 -4.69 -1.77 -9.86
C HIS A 147 -4.65 -1.58 -8.36
N LEU A 148 -4.50 -2.68 -7.63
CA LEU A 148 -4.40 -2.67 -6.18
C LEU A 148 -3.17 -3.44 -5.68
N ASN A 149 -2.47 -2.84 -4.72
CA ASN A 149 -1.49 -3.53 -3.90
C ASN A 149 -1.90 -3.46 -2.43
N VAL A 150 -1.60 -4.50 -1.70
CA VAL A 150 -1.76 -4.54 -0.24
C VAL A 150 -0.39 -4.39 0.39
N ILE A 151 -0.30 -3.54 1.40
CA ILE A 151 0.88 -3.34 2.23
C ILE A 151 0.47 -3.63 3.67
N GLU A 152 1.01 -4.70 4.24
CA GLU A 152 0.89 -5.02 5.66
C GLU A 152 2.15 -4.52 6.34
N PRO A 153 2.08 -3.41 7.12
CA PRO A 153 3.26 -2.76 7.69
C PRO A 153 4.13 -3.72 8.50
N GLY A 154 5.43 -3.74 8.19
CA GLY A 154 6.39 -4.62 8.85
C GLY A 154 6.32 -6.10 8.44
N CYS A 155 5.46 -6.47 7.49
CA CYS A 155 5.23 -7.86 7.12
C CYS A 155 5.35 -8.14 5.63
N ALA A 156 4.42 -7.67 4.79
CA ALA A 156 4.41 -8.02 3.38
C ALA A 156 3.80 -6.92 2.49
N THR A 157 4.26 -6.87 1.25
CA THR A 157 3.64 -6.11 0.16
C THR A 157 3.38 -7.04 -1.01
N TYR A 158 2.19 -6.96 -1.59
CA TYR A 158 1.82 -7.80 -2.74
C TYR A 158 0.71 -7.17 -3.58
N TYR A 159 0.71 -7.55 -4.86
CA TYR A 159 -0.33 -7.23 -5.81
C TYR A 159 -1.51 -8.21 -5.64
N ILE A 160 -2.73 -7.70 -5.76
CA ILE A 160 -3.96 -8.50 -5.78
C ILE A 160 -4.69 -8.32 -7.12
N ASP A 161 -5.73 -9.11 -7.38
CA ASP A 161 -6.49 -8.95 -8.61
C ASP A 161 -7.08 -7.54 -8.70
N ASP A 162 -6.96 -6.95 -9.89
CA ASP A 162 -7.49 -5.63 -10.20
C ASP A 162 -8.98 -5.54 -9.91
N VAL A 163 -9.42 -4.35 -9.57
CA VAL A 163 -10.85 -4.02 -9.62
C VAL A 163 -11.27 -3.90 -11.06
N MET A 164 -12.16 -4.78 -11.50
CA MET A 164 -12.79 -4.75 -12.82
C MET A 164 -14.28 -4.56 -12.69
N PHE A 165 -14.86 -3.82 -13.63
CA PHE A 165 -16.28 -3.45 -13.59
C PHE A 165 -17.10 -4.43 -14.41
N GLU A 166 -18.10 -5.06 -13.76
CA GLU A 166 -18.92 -6.12 -14.38
C GLU A 166 -19.74 -5.62 -15.59
N ASP A 167 -20.06 -4.34 -15.62
CA ASP A 167 -20.79 -3.67 -16.71
C ASP A 167 -19.90 -3.21 -17.88
N ASP A 168 -18.58 -3.42 -17.83
CA ASP A 168 -17.72 -3.11 -18.96
C ASP A 168 -17.91 -4.15 -20.08
N PRO A 169 -18.32 -3.73 -21.30
CA PRO A 169 -18.55 -4.65 -22.41
C PRO A 169 -17.29 -5.38 -22.87
N ARG A 170 -16.10 -4.89 -22.53
CA ARG A 170 -14.82 -5.56 -22.80
C ARG A 170 -14.56 -6.75 -21.88
N LEU A 171 -15.25 -6.84 -20.73
CA LEU A 171 -15.10 -7.93 -19.77
C LEU A 171 -15.85 -9.19 -20.27
N THR A 172 -15.35 -9.78 -21.34
CA THR A 172 -15.89 -11.02 -21.91
C THR A 172 -15.80 -12.18 -20.93
N PRO A 173 -16.62 -13.25 -21.10
CA PRO A 173 -16.50 -14.46 -20.25
C PRO A 173 -15.11 -15.09 -20.26
N ALA A 174 -14.39 -15.01 -21.39
CA ALA A 174 -13.02 -15.51 -21.50
C ALA A 174 -12.03 -14.68 -20.66
N LEU A 175 -12.12 -13.35 -20.75
CA LEU A 175 -11.30 -12.44 -19.94
C LEU A 175 -11.64 -12.56 -18.45
N ARG A 176 -12.92 -12.67 -18.10
CA ARG A 176 -13.35 -12.91 -16.72
C ARG A 176 -12.63 -14.12 -16.11
N ARG A 177 -12.64 -15.26 -16.78
CA ARG A 177 -11.95 -16.47 -16.30
C ARG A 177 -10.42 -16.31 -16.20
N LYS A 178 -9.82 -15.49 -17.08
CA LYS A 178 -8.38 -15.24 -17.09
C LYS A 178 -7.95 -14.30 -15.98
N LEU A 179 -8.74 -13.27 -15.70
CA LEU A 179 -8.36 -12.13 -14.85
C LEU A 179 -8.82 -12.30 -13.40
N ASP A 180 -9.93 -13.03 -13.15
CA ASP A 180 -10.43 -13.34 -11.81
C ASP A 180 -9.69 -14.57 -11.25
N GLN A 181 -8.48 -14.34 -10.74
CA GLN A 181 -7.62 -15.39 -10.18
C GLN A 181 -7.82 -15.56 -8.67
N GLY A 182 -8.67 -14.74 -8.06
CA GLY A 182 -8.98 -14.79 -6.64
C GLY A 182 -7.87 -14.24 -5.73
N ARG A 183 -6.86 -13.59 -6.28
CA ARG A 183 -5.81 -12.95 -5.48
C ARG A 183 -6.40 -11.79 -4.67
N GLY A 184 -6.31 -11.91 -3.35
CA GLY A 184 -6.95 -10.96 -2.44
C GLY A 184 -8.48 -11.04 -2.42
N GLY A 185 -9.08 -12.13 -2.94
CA GLY A 185 -10.51 -12.31 -3.13
C GLY A 185 -10.99 -11.87 -4.53
N ARG A 186 -12.31 -11.75 -4.72
CA ARG A 186 -12.91 -11.46 -6.03
C ARG A 186 -12.63 -10.02 -6.49
N GLY A 187 -11.95 -9.85 -7.64
CA GLY A 187 -11.61 -8.56 -8.24
C GLY A 187 -12.75 -7.90 -9.02
N ILE A 188 -13.69 -8.69 -9.54
CA ILE A 188 -14.80 -8.17 -10.35
C ILE A 188 -15.91 -7.65 -9.45
N VAL A 189 -16.26 -6.38 -9.65
CA VAL A 189 -17.26 -5.65 -8.86
C VAL A 189 -18.45 -5.23 -9.72
N THR A 190 -19.63 -5.16 -9.11
CA THR A 190 -20.85 -4.63 -9.75
C THR A 190 -21.00 -3.16 -9.35
N PRO A 191 -20.70 -2.19 -10.24
CA PRO A 191 -20.82 -0.79 -9.91
C PRO A 191 -22.31 -0.37 -9.88
N VAL A 192 -22.65 0.49 -8.94
CA VAL A 192 -23.99 1.08 -8.81
C VAL A 192 -23.87 2.59 -8.91
N ARG A 193 -24.74 3.24 -9.68
CA ARG A 193 -24.77 4.71 -9.77
C ARG A 193 -25.82 5.27 -8.80
N SER A 194 -25.39 6.16 -7.89
CA SER A 194 -26.24 6.84 -6.93
C SER A 194 -25.91 8.33 -6.89
N VAL A 195 -26.90 9.19 -7.07
CA VAL A 195 -26.75 10.67 -7.02
C VAL A 195 -25.56 11.16 -7.89
N GLY A 196 -25.42 10.60 -9.09
CA GLY A 196 -24.38 11.00 -10.05
C GLY A 196 -22.97 10.42 -9.80
N ILE A 197 -22.78 9.66 -8.73
CA ILE A 197 -21.50 9.05 -8.36
C ILE A 197 -21.60 7.54 -8.54
N TRP A 198 -20.61 6.93 -9.20
CA TRP A 198 -20.44 5.49 -9.21
C TRP A 198 -19.96 5.01 -7.85
N GLN A 199 -20.51 3.91 -7.38
CA GLN A 199 -20.10 3.22 -6.16
C GLN A 199 -19.74 1.79 -6.50
N ALA A 200 -18.56 1.37 -6.04
CA ALA A 200 -18.06 0.00 -6.20
C ALA A 200 -17.50 -0.50 -4.88
N GLN A 201 -17.72 -1.78 -4.59
CA GLN A 201 -17.20 -2.42 -3.38
C GLN A 201 -16.23 -3.52 -3.74
N ARG A 202 -15.02 -3.48 -3.15
CA ARG A 202 -13.96 -4.46 -3.29
C ARG A 202 -13.48 -4.87 -1.89
N ASP A 203 -14.04 -5.94 -1.36
CA ASP A 203 -13.53 -6.54 -0.12
C ASP A 203 -12.25 -7.32 -0.40
N ILE A 204 -11.30 -7.27 0.52
CA ILE A 204 -9.99 -7.90 0.38
C ILE A 204 -9.83 -8.96 1.45
N VAL A 205 -9.37 -10.15 1.04
CA VAL A 205 -8.94 -11.22 1.94
C VAL A 205 -7.41 -11.31 1.89
N LEU A 206 -6.75 -11.03 3.01
CA LEU A 206 -5.30 -11.00 3.09
C LEU A 206 -4.69 -12.35 2.70
N GLY A 207 -3.67 -12.30 1.86
CA GLY A 207 -2.93 -13.46 1.41
C GLY A 207 -3.69 -14.46 0.54
N ALA A 208 -4.98 -14.24 0.26
CA ALA A 208 -5.76 -15.16 -0.58
C ALA A 208 -5.11 -15.31 -1.95
N GLN A 209 -4.80 -16.56 -2.34
CA GLN A 209 -4.15 -16.90 -3.61
C GLN A 209 -2.83 -16.15 -3.90
N ILE A 210 -2.11 -15.73 -2.85
CA ILE A 210 -0.80 -15.04 -2.97
C ILE A 210 0.32 -16.05 -2.72
N PRO A 211 1.12 -16.42 -3.74
CA PRO A 211 2.25 -17.32 -3.57
C PRO A 211 3.29 -16.79 -2.57
N GLY A 212 3.74 -17.61 -1.64
CA GLY A 212 4.74 -17.21 -0.65
C GLY A 212 4.24 -16.25 0.44
N TYR A 213 2.93 -16.02 0.52
CA TYR A 213 2.36 -15.25 1.63
C TYR A 213 2.37 -16.08 2.92
N HIS A 214 2.73 -15.44 4.00
CA HIS A 214 2.59 -15.95 5.37
C HIS A 214 1.79 -14.93 6.17
N ALA A 215 0.81 -15.41 6.94
CA ALA A 215 -0.05 -14.54 7.73
C ALA A 215 0.79 -13.68 8.69
N CYS A 216 0.50 -12.39 8.66
CA CYS A 216 1.15 -11.43 9.53
C CYS A 216 0.52 -11.45 10.93
N GLU A 217 1.36 -11.48 11.96
CA GLU A 217 0.86 -11.22 13.31
C GLU A 217 0.16 -9.85 13.34
N PRO A 218 -1.02 -9.74 13.95
CA PRO A 218 -1.65 -8.45 14.18
C PRO A 218 -0.68 -7.52 14.91
N ALA A 219 -0.49 -6.29 14.40
CA ALA A 219 0.27 -5.31 15.15
C ALA A 219 -0.30 -5.24 16.57
N ALA A 220 0.55 -5.48 17.57
CA ALA A 220 0.11 -5.42 18.96
C ALA A 220 -0.59 -4.07 19.17
N ALA A 221 -1.88 -4.12 19.56
CA ALA A 221 -2.60 -2.91 19.89
C ALA A 221 -1.78 -2.16 20.94
N SER A 222 -1.27 -0.97 20.57
CA SER A 222 -0.64 -0.09 21.55
C SER A 222 -1.66 0.13 22.65
N ARG A 223 -1.43 -0.49 23.81
CA ARG A 223 -2.26 -0.24 24.98
C ARG A 223 -2.16 1.25 25.30
N PRO A 224 -3.30 1.88 25.58
CA PRO A 224 -3.35 3.29 25.96
C PRO A 224 -2.57 3.57 27.25
#